data_04ebff55ca55faaccb27482da95790f1
#
_entry.id   04ebff55ca55faaccb27482da95790f1
#
_cell.length_a   1.000
_cell.length_b   1.000
_cell.length_c   1.000
_cell.angle_alpha   90.00
_cell.angle_beta   90.00
_cell.angle_gamma   90.00
#
_symmetry.space_group_name_H-M   'P 1'
#
loop_
_entity.id
_entity.type
_entity.pdbx_description
1 polymer ?
#
loop_
_entity_poly.entity_id
_entity_poly.type
_entity_poly.pdbx_seq_one_letter_code
_entity_poly.pdbx_strand_id
1 'polypeptide(L)'
;MSDVTEKPSARAKSNPAGASIGLLPNFEMPKFEVPVALRDFVDKSASQAREACERMKASTDEMTDQFREAYTTAVKGANDYGLQVIEASQAHANALFDYAAKLMVAKSPTEFLELSNAHVREQFGVLTEHSKKLAALAQKIADESAEPIKQGMANVFRRATER
;
A
#
# COMPACT_ATOMS: atom_id res chain seq x y z
N MET A 1 17.59 16.13 45.24
CA MET A 1 18.60 15.11 45.56
C MET A 1 18.77 14.34 44.30
N SER A 2 19.71 14.62 43.67
CA SER A 2 21.04 14.32 43.13
C SER A 2 20.84 14.07 41.65
N ASP A 3 21.15 14.93 40.72
CA ASP A 3 22.45 15.42 40.26
C ASP A 3 23.37 14.27 39.81
N VAL A 4 23.67 14.18 38.53
CA VAL A 4 24.98 13.94 37.92
C VAL A 4 24.84 14.07 36.37
N THR A 5 25.14 15.22 35.87
CA THR A 5 26.11 15.61 34.88
C THR A 5 27.12 14.51 34.53
N GLU A 6 27.29 14.18 33.26
CA GLU A 6 28.62 14.30 32.63
C GLU A 6 28.61 14.04 31.12
N LYS A 7 29.09 15.04 30.41
CA LYS A 7 29.62 14.97 29.06
C LYS A 7 31.14 14.88 29.20
N PRO A 8 31.84 14.12 28.39
CA PRO A 8 33.01 14.73 27.78
C PRO A 8 33.11 14.56 26.26
N SER A 9 33.37 15.66 25.69
CA SER A 9 34.09 15.92 24.46
C SER A 9 35.42 15.19 24.37
N ALA A 10 35.70 14.53 23.27
CA ALA A 10 37.08 14.23 22.88
C ALA A 10 37.23 14.40 21.35
N ARG A 11 37.71 15.58 21.01
CA ARG A 11 38.29 15.98 19.74
C ARG A 11 39.68 15.36 19.65
N ALA A 12 39.83 14.31 18.85
CA ALA A 12 41.15 13.79 18.47
C ALA A 12 41.57 14.42 17.15
N LYS A 13 42.43 15.42 17.23
CA LYS A 13 43.34 15.84 16.20
C LYS A 13 44.41 14.77 16.05
N SER A 14 44.47 14.04 14.97
CA SER A 14 45.65 13.31 14.58
C SER A 14 46.22 13.95 13.35
N ASN A 15 47.31 14.66 13.57
CA ASN A 15 48.23 15.11 12.56
C ASN A 15 49.25 13.99 12.38
N PRO A 16 49.43 13.37 11.23
CA PRO A 16 50.61 12.55 11.01
C PRO A 16 51.73 13.41 10.47
N ALA A 17 52.74 13.41 11.30
CA ALA A 17 54.07 13.91 10.99
C ALA A 17 54.59 13.41 9.66
N GLY A 18 55.27 14.29 8.96
CA GLY A 18 55.98 14.01 7.74
C GLY A 18 56.99 12.88 7.91
N ALA A 19 56.82 11.89 7.07
CA ALA A 19 57.91 11.00 6.68
C ALA A 19 58.25 11.36 5.24
N SER A 20 59.30 12.16 5.10
CA SER A 20 60.01 12.36 3.87
C SER A 20 60.64 11.02 3.44
N ILE A 21 59.93 10.32 2.55
CA ILE A 21 60.57 9.26 1.74
C ILE A 21 61.01 9.95 0.46
N GLY A 22 62.18 10.56 0.56
CA GLY A 22 63.00 10.88 -0.60
C GLY A 22 63.48 9.57 -1.22
N LEU A 23 63.53 9.55 -2.50
CA LEU A 23 63.96 8.50 -3.46
C LEU A 23 62.85 7.59 -4.00
N LEU A 24 61.90 8.18 -4.70
CA LEU A 24 61.33 7.48 -5.85
C LEU A 24 61.75 8.25 -7.10
N PRO A 25 62.35 7.56 -8.11
CA PRO A 25 62.60 8.22 -9.37
C PRO A 25 61.29 8.77 -9.93
N ASN A 26 61.39 9.97 -10.47
CA ASN A 26 60.28 10.68 -11.13
C ASN A 26 59.76 9.76 -12.24
N PHE A 27 58.79 8.92 -11.92
CA PHE A 27 58.04 8.15 -12.92
C PHE A 27 57.13 9.17 -13.59
N GLU A 28 57.63 9.81 -14.63
CA GLU A 28 56.77 10.47 -15.60
C GLU A 28 55.83 9.38 -16.14
N MET A 29 54.65 9.31 -15.59
CA MET A 29 53.60 8.48 -16.17
C MET A 29 53.41 8.94 -17.61
N PRO A 30 53.58 8.08 -18.58
CA PRO A 30 53.30 8.43 -19.95
C PRO A 30 51.88 8.94 -19.99
N LYS A 31 51.67 10.13 -20.55
CA LYS A 31 50.34 10.66 -20.84
C LYS A 31 49.66 9.64 -21.76
N PHE A 32 48.90 8.73 -21.16
CA PHE A 32 48.07 7.82 -21.92
C PHE A 32 46.98 8.70 -22.55
N GLU A 33 47.20 9.13 -23.77
CA GLU A 33 46.17 9.71 -24.60
C GLU A 33 45.15 8.62 -24.86
N VAL A 34 44.08 8.62 -24.05
CA VAL A 34 42.97 7.69 -24.25
C VAL A 34 42.41 7.97 -25.64
N PRO A 35 42.38 7.00 -26.55
CA PRO A 35 41.87 7.20 -27.90
C PRO A 35 40.45 7.83 -27.86
N VAL A 36 40.22 8.79 -28.73
CA VAL A 36 38.94 9.52 -28.79
C VAL A 36 37.76 8.55 -28.86
N ALA A 37 37.89 7.46 -29.62
CA ALA A 37 36.87 6.41 -29.72
C ALA A 37 36.55 5.73 -28.38
N LEU A 38 37.51 5.62 -27.46
CA LEU A 38 37.28 5.05 -26.14
C LEU A 38 36.54 6.05 -25.21
N ARG A 39 36.84 7.35 -25.33
CA ARG A 39 36.12 8.39 -24.61
C ARG A 39 34.66 8.47 -25.06
N ASP A 40 34.44 8.48 -26.38
CA ASP A 40 33.09 8.49 -26.96
C ASP A 40 32.30 7.23 -26.54
N PHE A 41 32.93 6.09 -26.46
CA PHE A 41 32.28 4.86 -25.98
C PHE A 41 31.93 4.94 -24.51
N VAL A 42 32.83 5.44 -23.65
CA VAL A 42 32.57 5.62 -22.22
C VAL A 42 31.48 6.64 -21.99
N ASP A 43 31.48 7.78 -22.69
CA ASP A 43 30.47 8.83 -22.55
C ASP A 43 29.10 8.31 -23.02
N LYS A 44 29.06 7.57 -24.12
CA LYS A 44 27.81 6.97 -24.63
C LYS A 44 27.28 5.88 -23.67
N SER A 45 28.15 5.04 -23.12
CA SER A 45 27.74 4.03 -22.17
C SER A 45 27.28 4.66 -20.84
N ALA A 46 27.93 5.73 -20.38
CA ALA A 46 27.52 6.46 -19.20
C ALA A 46 26.16 7.15 -19.36
N SER A 47 25.92 7.76 -20.55
CA SER A 47 24.63 8.38 -20.84
C SER A 47 23.51 7.34 -20.90
N GLN A 48 23.73 6.20 -21.56
CA GLN A 48 22.76 5.10 -21.60
C GLN A 48 22.48 4.51 -20.22
N ALA A 49 23.50 4.38 -19.37
CA ALA A 49 23.32 3.91 -18.00
C ALA A 49 22.48 4.91 -17.17
N ARG A 50 22.70 6.23 -17.32
CA ARG A 50 21.89 7.25 -16.66
C ARG A 50 20.44 7.21 -17.12
N GLU A 51 20.20 7.15 -18.43
CA GLU A 51 18.84 7.01 -18.97
C GLU A 51 18.15 5.74 -18.46
N ALA A 52 18.87 4.61 -18.39
CA ALA A 52 18.31 3.38 -17.85
C ALA A 52 17.95 3.51 -16.36
N CYS A 53 18.80 4.17 -15.56
CA CYS A 53 18.51 4.46 -14.16
C CYS A 53 17.31 5.40 -13.99
N GLU A 54 17.21 6.44 -14.80
CA GLU A 54 16.06 7.36 -14.76
C GLU A 54 14.75 6.67 -15.13
N ARG A 55 14.78 5.82 -16.17
CA ARG A 55 13.61 5.01 -16.54
C ARG A 55 13.20 4.02 -15.45
N MET A 56 14.19 3.37 -14.82
CA MET A 56 13.94 2.45 -13.70
C MET A 56 13.33 3.20 -12.53
N LYS A 57 13.87 4.38 -12.17
CA LYS A 57 13.32 5.24 -11.12
C LYS A 57 11.88 5.63 -11.43
N ALA A 58 11.60 6.15 -12.62
CA ALA A 58 10.25 6.52 -13.04
C ALA A 58 9.27 5.35 -12.96
N SER A 59 9.70 4.14 -13.36
CA SER A 59 8.86 2.94 -13.25
C SER A 59 8.61 2.53 -11.80
N THR A 60 9.60 2.69 -10.92
CA THR A 60 9.46 2.41 -9.48
C THR A 60 8.53 3.41 -8.81
N ASP A 61 8.65 4.69 -9.14
CA ASP A 61 7.78 5.74 -8.61
C ASP A 61 6.32 5.49 -9.04
N GLU A 62 6.08 5.18 -10.31
CA GLU A 62 4.76 4.82 -10.85
C GLU A 62 4.16 3.60 -10.14
N MET A 63 4.94 2.52 -9.95
CA MET A 63 4.48 1.36 -9.20
C MET A 63 4.15 1.70 -7.75
N THR A 64 4.95 2.53 -7.11
CA THR A 64 4.70 2.95 -5.73
C THR A 64 3.40 3.73 -5.60
N ASP A 65 3.11 4.62 -6.54
CA ASP A 65 1.87 5.39 -6.55
C ASP A 65 0.65 4.49 -6.78
N GLN A 66 0.74 3.51 -7.67
CA GLN A 66 -0.31 2.53 -7.91
C GLN A 66 -0.57 1.63 -6.70
N PHE A 67 0.48 1.19 -6.01
CA PHE A 67 0.33 0.47 -4.76
C PHE A 67 -0.34 1.31 -3.68
N ARG A 68 0.02 2.59 -3.59
CA ARG A 68 -0.60 3.52 -2.64
C ARG A 68 -2.08 3.72 -2.95
N GLU A 69 -2.44 3.88 -4.21
CA GLU A 69 -3.82 4.00 -4.65
C GLU A 69 -4.63 2.74 -4.35
N ALA A 70 -4.12 1.57 -4.73
CA ALA A 70 -4.75 0.29 -4.44
C ALA A 70 -4.94 0.08 -2.93
N TYR A 71 -3.93 0.39 -2.13
CA TYR A 71 -4.01 0.29 -0.67
C TYR A 71 -5.05 1.24 -0.08
N THR A 72 -5.07 2.49 -0.53
CA THR A 72 -6.04 3.49 -0.05
C THR A 72 -7.47 3.07 -0.39
N THR A 73 -7.70 2.58 -1.60
CA THR A 73 -8.99 2.07 -2.05
C THR A 73 -9.42 0.84 -1.24
N ALA A 74 -8.51 -0.10 -1.01
CA ALA A 74 -8.79 -1.28 -0.19
C ALA A 74 -9.16 -0.92 1.26
N VAL A 75 -8.43 0.00 1.88
CA VAL A 75 -8.71 0.46 3.26
C VAL A 75 -10.06 1.17 3.33
N LYS A 76 -10.35 2.05 2.38
CA LYS A 76 -11.65 2.73 2.31
C LYS A 76 -12.79 1.71 2.15
N GLY A 77 -12.63 0.78 1.21
CA GLY A 77 -13.63 -0.26 0.98
C GLY A 77 -13.84 -1.17 2.20
N ALA A 78 -12.77 -1.52 2.92
CA ALA A 78 -12.88 -2.29 4.15
C ALA A 78 -13.64 -1.53 5.25
N ASN A 79 -13.44 -0.22 5.37
CA ASN A 79 -14.19 0.62 6.29
C ASN A 79 -15.68 0.69 5.90
N ASP A 80 -15.99 0.90 4.63
CA ASP A 80 -17.36 0.93 4.13
C ASP A 80 -18.07 -0.42 4.37
N TYR A 81 -17.35 -1.54 4.15
CA TYR A 81 -17.85 -2.87 4.48
C TYR A 81 -18.14 -3.02 5.97
N GLY A 82 -17.23 -2.58 6.84
CA GLY A 82 -17.41 -2.60 8.29
C GLY A 82 -18.64 -1.81 8.74
N LEU A 83 -18.85 -0.61 8.18
CA LEU A 83 -20.04 0.20 8.46
C LEU A 83 -21.33 -0.51 8.03
N GLN A 84 -21.35 -1.14 6.86
CA GLN A 84 -22.52 -1.91 6.40
C GLN A 84 -22.83 -3.10 7.31
N VAL A 85 -21.82 -3.77 7.86
CA VAL A 85 -22.02 -4.86 8.84
C VAL A 85 -22.61 -4.32 10.14
N ILE A 86 -22.14 -3.15 10.61
CA ILE A 86 -22.67 -2.49 11.81
C ILE A 86 -24.13 -2.09 11.59
N GLU A 87 -24.46 -1.46 10.47
CA GLU A 87 -25.84 -1.07 10.12
C GLU A 87 -26.77 -2.28 10.06
N ALA A 88 -26.32 -3.37 9.42
CA ALA A 88 -27.09 -4.61 9.36
C ALA A 88 -27.34 -5.20 10.77
N SER A 89 -26.33 -5.15 11.64
CA SER A 89 -26.42 -5.62 13.02
C SER A 89 -27.39 -4.78 13.84
N GLN A 90 -27.38 -3.45 13.68
CA GLN A 90 -28.33 -2.55 14.34
C GLN A 90 -29.77 -2.77 13.86
N ALA A 91 -29.96 -2.91 12.54
CA ALA A 91 -31.26 -3.22 11.97
C ALA A 91 -31.83 -4.53 12.51
N HIS A 92 -30.97 -5.57 12.60
CA HIS A 92 -31.35 -6.86 13.17
C HIS A 92 -31.72 -6.76 14.67
N ALA A 93 -30.93 -6.03 15.46
CA ALA A 93 -31.23 -5.80 16.87
C ALA A 93 -32.56 -5.06 17.08
N ASN A 94 -32.82 -4.00 16.30
CA ASN A 94 -34.09 -3.27 16.36
C ASN A 94 -35.27 -4.17 16.00
N ALA A 95 -35.14 -4.98 14.93
CA ALA A 95 -36.18 -5.90 14.53
C ALA A 95 -36.49 -6.97 15.61
N LEU A 96 -35.46 -7.41 16.36
CA LEU A 96 -35.65 -8.32 17.50
C LEU A 96 -36.41 -7.65 18.66
N PHE A 97 -36.08 -6.39 18.97
CA PHE A 97 -36.81 -5.64 19.99
C PHE A 97 -38.26 -5.40 19.58
N ASP A 98 -38.50 -5.03 18.33
CA ASP A 98 -39.87 -4.84 17.81
C ASP A 98 -40.66 -6.17 17.85
N TYR A 99 -40.02 -7.25 17.48
CA TYR A 99 -40.65 -8.57 17.58
C TYR A 99 -40.96 -8.94 19.02
N ALA A 100 -40.02 -8.76 19.94
CA ALA A 100 -40.28 -9.04 21.37
C ALA A 100 -41.42 -8.20 21.91
N ALA A 101 -41.52 -6.90 21.56
CA ALA A 101 -42.61 -6.03 21.96
C ALA A 101 -43.98 -6.51 21.43
N LYS A 102 -44.02 -6.96 20.15
CA LYS A 102 -45.25 -7.52 19.56
C LYS A 102 -45.67 -8.82 20.25
N LEU A 103 -44.70 -9.67 20.61
CA LEU A 103 -44.99 -10.92 21.33
C LEU A 103 -45.55 -10.69 22.74
N MET A 104 -45.09 -9.65 23.43
CA MET A 104 -45.59 -9.30 24.79
C MET A 104 -47.07 -8.91 24.83
N VAL A 105 -47.62 -8.45 23.71
CA VAL A 105 -49.02 -8.03 23.61
C VAL A 105 -49.92 -9.06 22.90
N ALA A 106 -49.34 -10.19 22.43
CA ALA A 106 -50.08 -11.26 21.77
C ALA A 106 -51.10 -11.88 22.73
N LYS A 107 -52.36 -11.98 22.27
CA LYS A 107 -53.51 -12.40 23.11
C LYS A 107 -53.86 -13.85 22.95
N SER A 108 -53.27 -14.55 21.97
CA SER A 108 -53.57 -15.96 21.72
C SER A 108 -52.34 -16.71 21.22
N PRO A 109 -52.28 -18.06 21.41
CA PRO A 109 -51.22 -18.87 20.82
C PRO A 109 -51.17 -18.80 19.31
N THR A 110 -52.28 -18.62 18.63
CA THR A 110 -52.38 -18.47 17.19
C THR A 110 -51.67 -17.19 16.72
N GLU A 111 -52.00 -16.08 17.38
CA GLU A 111 -51.38 -14.76 17.11
C GLU A 111 -49.85 -14.82 17.35
N PHE A 112 -49.40 -15.47 18.41
CA PHE A 112 -47.98 -15.72 18.66
C PHE A 112 -47.29 -16.46 17.50
N LEU A 113 -47.91 -17.51 16.98
CA LEU A 113 -47.36 -18.29 15.86
C LEU A 113 -47.36 -17.47 14.57
N GLU A 114 -48.37 -16.68 14.29
CA GLU A 114 -48.45 -15.80 13.14
C GLU A 114 -47.34 -14.74 13.17
N LEU A 115 -47.18 -14.06 14.30
CA LEU A 115 -46.12 -13.06 14.51
C LEU A 115 -44.75 -13.67 14.36
N SER A 116 -44.52 -14.88 14.91
CA SER A 116 -43.25 -15.58 14.80
C SER A 116 -42.94 -15.96 13.36
N ASN A 117 -43.90 -16.50 12.62
CA ASN A 117 -43.73 -16.85 11.21
C ASN A 117 -43.49 -15.61 10.33
N ALA A 118 -44.20 -14.52 10.60
CA ALA A 118 -44.00 -13.25 9.90
C ALA A 118 -42.58 -12.71 10.14
N HIS A 119 -42.15 -12.69 11.40
CA HIS A 119 -40.79 -12.24 11.76
C HIS A 119 -39.70 -13.07 11.08
N VAL A 120 -39.80 -14.40 11.10
CA VAL A 120 -38.82 -15.28 10.45
C VAL A 120 -38.71 -15.01 8.94
N ARG A 121 -39.89 -14.83 8.27
CA ARG A 121 -39.90 -14.52 6.83
C ARG A 121 -39.25 -13.16 6.53
N GLU A 122 -39.60 -12.15 7.32
CA GLU A 122 -39.03 -10.81 7.20
C GLU A 122 -37.55 -10.82 7.43
N GLN A 123 -37.07 -11.46 8.51
CA GLN A 123 -35.65 -11.58 8.82
C GLN A 123 -34.86 -12.33 7.74
N PHE A 124 -35.43 -13.39 7.18
CA PHE A 124 -34.80 -14.09 6.06
C PHE A 124 -34.67 -13.21 4.81
N GLY A 125 -35.68 -12.42 4.51
CA GLY A 125 -35.63 -11.44 3.42
C GLY A 125 -34.54 -10.39 3.64
N VAL A 126 -34.50 -9.78 4.83
CA VAL A 126 -33.52 -8.77 5.21
C VAL A 126 -32.10 -9.35 5.17
N LEU A 127 -31.87 -10.54 5.74
CA LEU A 127 -30.57 -11.20 5.73
C LEU A 127 -30.09 -11.49 4.29
N THR A 128 -31.00 -11.94 3.44
CA THR A 128 -30.69 -12.20 2.02
C THR A 128 -30.29 -10.91 1.30
N GLU A 129 -30.98 -9.82 1.55
CA GLU A 129 -30.69 -8.53 0.95
C GLU A 129 -29.33 -7.98 1.44
N HIS A 130 -29.09 -8.02 2.75
CA HIS A 130 -27.80 -7.60 3.31
C HIS A 130 -26.64 -8.44 2.78
N SER A 131 -26.81 -9.76 2.67
CA SER A 131 -25.79 -10.66 2.12
C SER A 131 -25.46 -10.29 0.67
N LYS A 132 -26.46 -9.99 -0.15
CA LYS A 132 -26.25 -9.53 -1.54
C LYS A 132 -25.49 -8.19 -1.59
N LYS A 133 -25.88 -7.22 -0.74
CA LYS A 133 -25.21 -5.92 -0.67
C LYS A 133 -23.74 -6.06 -0.24
N LEU A 134 -23.48 -6.88 0.77
CA LEU A 134 -22.11 -7.14 1.24
C LEU A 134 -21.28 -7.87 0.19
N ALA A 135 -21.84 -8.84 -0.52
CA ALA A 135 -21.16 -9.53 -1.61
C ALA A 135 -20.82 -8.59 -2.78
N ALA A 136 -21.76 -7.74 -3.17
CA ALA A 136 -21.53 -6.74 -4.21
C ALA A 136 -20.46 -5.71 -3.80
N LEU A 137 -20.47 -5.28 -2.54
CA LEU A 137 -19.45 -4.36 -2.02
C LEU A 137 -18.08 -5.03 -1.97
N ALA A 138 -17.98 -6.27 -1.52
CA ALA A 138 -16.73 -7.03 -1.51
C ALA A 138 -16.15 -7.20 -2.92
N GLN A 139 -17.01 -7.53 -3.90
CA GLN A 139 -16.61 -7.61 -5.31
C GLN A 139 -16.09 -6.27 -5.83
N LYS A 140 -16.82 -5.19 -5.56
CA LYS A 140 -16.41 -3.83 -5.95
C LYS A 140 -15.05 -3.46 -5.37
N ILE A 141 -14.82 -3.71 -4.08
CA ILE A 141 -13.54 -3.45 -3.42
C ILE A 141 -12.41 -4.23 -4.10
N ALA A 142 -12.64 -5.52 -4.40
CA ALA A 142 -11.65 -6.36 -5.06
C ALA A 142 -11.29 -5.83 -6.46
N ASP A 143 -12.29 -5.45 -7.25
CA ASP A 143 -12.09 -4.93 -8.61
C ASP A 143 -11.38 -3.57 -8.59
N GLU A 144 -11.85 -2.63 -7.79
CA GLU A 144 -11.26 -1.28 -7.66
C GLU A 144 -9.84 -1.30 -7.10
N SER A 145 -9.54 -2.21 -6.16
CA SER A 145 -8.20 -2.36 -5.60
C SER A 145 -7.22 -3.04 -6.56
N ALA A 146 -7.71 -3.92 -7.43
CA ALA A 146 -6.89 -4.64 -8.41
C ALA A 146 -6.59 -3.79 -9.65
N GLU A 147 -7.44 -2.83 -9.99
CA GLU A 147 -7.34 -2.07 -11.24
C GLU A 147 -6.04 -1.26 -11.36
N PRO A 148 -5.59 -0.47 -10.37
CA PRO A 148 -4.32 0.25 -10.46
C PRO A 148 -3.13 -0.68 -10.68
N ILE A 149 -3.12 -1.85 -10.04
CA ILE A 149 -2.05 -2.84 -10.18
C ILE A 149 -2.03 -3.43 -11.59
N LYS A 150 -3.18 -3.77 -12.15
CA LYS A 150 -3.31 -4.27 -13.54
C LYS A 150 -2.81 -3.25 -14.55
N GLN A 151 -3.19 -1.99 -14.39
CA GLN A 151 -2.76 -0.89 -15.26
C GLN A 151 -1.25 -0.69 -15.19
N GLY A 152 -0.66 -0.76 -14.00
CA GLY A 152 0.77 -0.67 -13.81
C GLY A 152 1.54 -1.77 -14.49
N MET A 153 1.11 -2.99 -14.30
CA MET A 153 1.73 -4.13 -14.99
C MET A 153 1.63 -3.99 -16.51
N ALA A 154 0.46 -3.60 -17.04
CA ALA A 154 0.26 -3.40 -18.47
C ALA A 154 1.20 -2.31 -19.04
N ASN A 155 1.39 -1.20 -18.31
CA ASN A 155 2.31 -0.13 -18.70
C ASN A 155 3.76 -0.60 -18.72
N VAL A 156 4.20 -1.39 -17.74
CA VAL A 156 5.54 -1.96 -17.69
C VAL A 156 5.77 -2.91 -18.87
N PHE A 157 4.82 -3.80 -19.15
CA PHE A 157 4.91 -4.71 -20.30
C PHE A 157 4.95 -3.98 -21.64
N ARG A 158 4.10 -2.97 -21.84
CA ARG A 158 4.08 -2.17 -23.07
C ARG A 158 5.42 -1.49 -23.31
N ARG A 159 6.01 -0.85 -22.29
CA ARG A 159 7.33 -0.22 -22.38
C ARG A 159 8.47 -1.22 -22.66
N ALA A 160 8.32 -2.46 -22.23
CA ALA A 160 9.29 -3.52 -22.51
C ALA A 160 9.21 -4.06 -23.94
N THR A 161 8.03 -4.02 -24.57
CA THR A 161 7.79 -4.53 -25.94
C THR A 161 7.98 -3.48 -27.04
N GLU A 162 7.97 -2.19 -26.73
CA GLU A 162 8.22 -1.09 -27.69
C GLU A 162 9.72 -0.87 -27.98
N ARG A 163 10.57 -1.88 -27.70
CA ARG A 163 11.99 -1.95 -28.07
C ARG A 163 12.21 -2.96 -29.16
#